data_7fcf886a2c4e9517947c454ec2de8865
#
_entry.id   7fcf886a2c4e9517947c454ec2de8865
#
_cell.length_a   1.000
_cell.length_b   1.000
_cell.length_c   1.000
_cell.angle_alpha   90.00
_cell.angle_beta   90.00
_cell.angle_gamma   90.00
#
_symmetry.space_group_name_H-M   'P 1'
#
loop_
_entity.id
_entity.type
_entity.pdbx_description
1 polymer ?
#
loop_
_entity_poly.entity_id
_entity_poly.type
_entity_poly.pdbx_seq_one_letter_code
_entity_poly.pdbx_strand_id
1 'polypeptide(L)'
;MVDKILKKLKFDWVTEVIDMASEGKIWQYSTFITYYIFFTLFPLFVGVINAFQFHNIDITIIHSLLHNVLPSVLSERLVNDVNVIYENSHFGIYLIALISTIWTISWITNSIVMGLNQAYGVGYRRNILVLRLLAFSFTIGLAVWFGLVSAFLQQAPLNNIQVIIILLMVTFFTSWFIYSIVPNAKQKYYQTLPGAIIVTLSFLVAGIIYVLLMGLLPSDSILFTMLGAFMIIFAITQKLAFFILVGGLANRYFIERREGQVTAKNEDSSFLKLLIRLNILQEK
;
A
#
# COMPACT_ATOMS: atom_id res chain seq x y z
N MET A 1 6.52 -21.35 25.75
CA MET A 1 6.25 -22.67 25.13
C MET A 1 6.65 -22.67 23.66
N VAL A 2 6.27 -21.67 22.90
CA VAL A 2 6.64 -21.51 21.46
C VAL A 2 8.17 -21.44 21.29
N ASP A 3 8.89 -20.65 22.11
CA ASP A 3 10.35 -20.50 22.05
C ASP A 3 11.13 -21.81 22.25
N LYS A 4 10.64 -22.72 23.11
CA LYS A 4 11.25 -24.03 23.31
C LYS A 4 11.07 -24.96 22.10
N ILE A 5 9.95 -24.82 21.38
CA ILE A 5 9.65 -25.60 20.18
C ILE A 5 10.48 -25.08 18.99
N LEU A 6 10.59 -23.76 18.83
CA LEU A 6 11.36 -23.10 17.76
C LEU A 6 12.87 -23.38 17.90
N LYS A 7 13.43 -23.31 19.12
CA LYS A 7 14.83 -23.69 19.38
C LYS A 7 15.11 -25.18 19.08
N LYS A 8 14.15 -26.09 19.32
CA LYS A 8 14.28 -27.51 19.01
C LYS A 8 14.26 -27.82 17.52
N LEU A 9 13.64 -26.94 16.71
CA LEU A 9 13.53 -27.06 15.26
C LEU A 9 14.63 -26.30 14.49
N LYS A 10 15.65 -25.73 15.16
CA LYS A 10 16.70 -24.88 14.54
C LYS A 10 16.16 -23.66 13.76
N PHE A 11 15.00 -23.12 14.17
CA PHE A 11 14.41 -21.91 13.60
C PHE A 11 14.75 -20.67 14.45
N ASP A 12 16.01 -20.52 14.85
CA ASP A 12 16.47 -19.37 15.64
C ASP A 12 16.20 -18.04 14.92
N TRP A 13 16.22 -18.04 13.59
CA TRP A 13 15.88 -16.87 12.77
C TRP A 13 14.43 -16.41 12.93
N VAL A 14 13.50 -17.33 13.23
CA VAL A 14 12.07 -16.98 13.43
C VAL A 14 11.89 -16.21 14.74
N THR A 15 12.55 -16.62 15.81
CA THR A 15 12.52 -15.91 17.09
C THR A 15 13.13 -14.53 16.94
N GLU A 16 14.26 -14.42 16.25
CA GLU A 16 14.94 -13.16 15.99
C GLU A 16 14.07 -12.19 15.18
N VAL A 17 13.38 -12.68 14.14
CA VAL A 17 12.44 -11.86 13.35
C VAL A 17 11.21 -11.45 14.17
N ILE A 18 10.70 -12.32 15.06
CA ILE A 18 9.59 -12.00 15.96
C ILE A 18 9.99 -10.89 16.95
N ASP A 19 11.19 -10.99 17.52
CA ASP A 19 11.72 -9.97 18.44
C ASP A 19 11.89 -8.64 17.72
N MET A 20 12.50 -8.62 16.54
CA MET A 20 12.59 -7.45 15.68
C MET A 20 11.20 -6.87 15.33
N ALA A 21 10.19 -7.72 15.11
CA ALA A 21 8.84 -7.28 14.80
C ALA A 21 8.17 -6.60 15.99
N SER A 22 8.42 -7.11 17.21
CA SER A 22 7.88 -6.52 18.44
C SER A 22 8.55 -5.16 18.76
N GLU A 23 9.87 -5.08 18.64
CA GLU A 23 10.63 -3.84 18.79
C GLU A 23 10.23 -2.80 17.73
N GLY A 24 10.05 -3.23 16.48
CA GLY A 24 9.68 -2.41 15.35
C GLY A 24 8.22 -1.93 15.36
N LYS A 25 7.41 -2.31 16.35
CA LYS A 25 5.99 -1.94 16.43
C LYS A 25 5.22 -2.18 15.11
N ILE A 26 5.59 -3.26 14.41
CA ILE A 26 5.11 -3.57 13.05
C ILE A 26 3.59 -3.66 13.02
N TRP A 27 2.97 -4.26 14.04
CA TRP A 27 1.52 -4.34 14.14
C TRP A 27 0.85 -2.97 14.20
N GLN A 28 1.41 -2.04 14.97
CA GLN A 28 0.86 -0.68 15.11
C GLN A 28 0.91 0.08 13.78
N TYR A 29 2.07 0.04 13.10
CA TYR A 29 2.21 0.71 11.81
C TYR A 29 1.34 0.08 10.70
N SER A 30 1.19 -1.25 10.68
CA SER A 30 0.27 -1.90 9.73
C SER A 30 -1.19 -1.48 9.95
N THR A 31 -1.60 -1.32 11.21
CA THR A 31 -2.93 -0.80 11.56
C THR A 31 -3.11 0.64 11.11
N PHE A 32 -2.12 1.52 11.29
CA PHE A 32 -2.18 2.89 10.80
C PHE A 32 -2.29 2.95 9.28
N ILE A 33 -1.48 2.17 8.56
CA ILE A 33 -1.54 2.09 7.09
C ILE A 33 -2.95 1.70 6.65
N THR A 34 -3.52 0.63 7.25
CA THR A 34 -4.86 0.14 6.93
C THR A 34 -5.92 1.20 7.21
N TYR A 35 -5.87 1.83 8.37
CA TYR A 35 -6.79 2.89 8.74
C TYR A 35 -6.79 4.03 7.70
N TYR A 36 -5.61 4.52 7.32
CA TYR A 36 -5.52 5.61 6.36
C TYR A 36 -5.92 5.18 4.94
N ILE A 37 -5.70 3.93 4.53
CA ILE A 37 -6.22 3.40 3.27
C ILE A 37 -7.75 3.51 3.26
N PHE A 38 -8.43 3.00 4.30
CA PHE A 38 -9.88 3.04 4.38
C PHE A 38 -10.43 4.47 4.47
N PHE A 39 -9.76 5.33 5.24
CA PHE A 39 -10.17 6.73 5.34
C PHE A 39 -10.01 7.49 4.00
N THR A 40 -9.08 7.07 3.16
CA THR A 40 -8.85 7.66 1.83
C THR A 40 -9.86 7.19 0.79
N LEU A 41 -10.42 5.98 0.94
CA LEU A 41 -11.33 5.42 -0.06
C LEU A 41 -12.53 6.30 -0.33
N PHE A 42 -13.12 6.92 0.71
CA PHE A 42 -14.31 7.75 0.55
C PHE A 42 -14.06 9.02 -0.30
N PRO A 43 -13.12 9.90 0.05
CA PRO A 43 -12.86 11.08 -0.77
C PRO A 43 -12.31 10.73 -2.16
N LEU A 44 -11.53 9.64 -2.27
CA LEU A 44 -11.03 9.14 -3.55
C LEU A 44 -12.19 8.73 -4.47
N PHE A 45 -13.14 7.95 -3.95
CA PHE A 45 -14.28 7.47 -4.71
C PHE A 45 -15.15 8.63 -5.21
N VAL A 46 -15.51 9.56 -4.33
CA VAL A 46 -16.24 10.77 -4.70
C VAL A 46 -15.47 11.59 -5.72
N GLY A 47 -14.16 11.77 -5.52
CA GLY A 47 -13.29 12.52 -6.44
C GLY A 47 -13.21 11.90 -7.82
N VAL A 48 -13.07 10.58 -7.90
CA VAL A 48 -13.01 9.85 -9.19
C VAL A 48 -14.33 9.97 -9.94
N ILE A 49 -15.48 9.76 -9.30
CA ILE A 49 -16.79 9.87 -9.95
C ILE A 49 -17.01 11.27 -10.51
N ASN A 50 -16.71 12.30 -9.70
CA ASN A 50 -16.83 13.68 -10.17
C ASN A 50 -15.85 14.00 -11.32
N ALA A 51 -14.61 13.45 -11.28
CA ALA A 51 -13.66 13.61 -12.37
C ALA A 51 -14.19 13.01 -13.68
N PHE A 52 -14.82 11.84 -13.64
CA PHE A 52 -15.44 11.21 -14.81
C PHE A 52 -16.49 12.11 -15.44
N GLN A 53 -17.37 12.72 -14.63
CA GLN A 53 -18.37 13.67 -15.12
C GLN A 53 -17.72 14.90 -15.78
N PHE A 54 -16.74 15.54 -15.12
CA PHE A 54 -16.11 16.76 -15.65
C PHE A 54 -15.27 16.53 -16.91
N HIS A 55 -14.72 15.33 -17.08
CA HIS A 55 -13.93 14.98 -18.26
C HIS A 55 -14.73 14.21 -19.31
N ASN A 56 -16.06 14.09 -19.17
CA ASN A 56 -16.94 13.32 -20.05
C ASN A 56 -16.44 11.88 -20.28
N ILE A 57 -15.92 11.24 -19.21
CA ILE A 57 -15.48 9.85 -19.25
C ILE A 57 -16.69 8.95 -18.97
N ASP A 58 -16.79 7.84 -19.71
CA ASP A 58 -17.90 6.90 -19.56
C ASP A 58 -17.89 6.24 -18.19
N ILE A 59 -18.96 6.44 -17.43
CA ILE A 59 -19.16 5.90 -16.09
C ILE A 59 -19.25 4.35 -16.07
N THR A 60 -19.54 3.73 -17.20
CA THR A 60 -19.61 2.26 -17.34
C THR A 60 -18.30 1.57 -16.96
N ILE A 61 -17.17 2.27 -17.03
CA ILE A 61 -15.87 1.77 -16.55
C ILE A 61 -15.93 1.50 -15.05
N ILE A 62 -16.52 2.42 -14.25
CA ILE A 62 -16.67 2.23 -12.80
C ILE A 62 -17.67 1.12 -12.52
N HIS A 63 -18.78 1.02 -13.27
CA HIS A 63 -19.75 -0.06 -13.13
C HIS A 63 -19.09 -1.43 -13.35
N SER A 64 -18.32 -1.59 -14.41
CA SER A 64 -17.62 -2.85 -14.70
C SER A 64 -16.61 -3.22 -13.62
N LEU A 65 -15.87 -2.24 -13.07
CA LEU A 65 -14.95 -2.48 -11.96
C LEU A 65 -15.69 -2.97 -10.70
N LEU A 66 -16.82 -2.35 -10.35
CA LEU A 66 -17.61 -2.75 -9.20
C LEU A 66 -18.16 -4.17 -9.36
N HIS A 67 -18.68 -4.52 -10.54
CA HIS A 67 -19.18 -5.87 -10.82
C HIS A 67 -18.09 -6.95 -10.80
N ASN A 68 -16.86 -6.61 -11.18
CA ASN A 68 -15.74 -7.56 -11.19
C ASN A 68 -15.13 -7.79 -9.80
N VAL A 69 -15.25 -6.82 -8.88
CA VAL A 69 -14.58 -6.88 -7.57
C VAL A 69 -15.53 -7.28 -6.46
N LEU A 70 -16.81 -6.93 -6.55
CA LEU A 70 -17.79 -7.10 -5.47
C LEU A 70 -18.86 -8.13 -5.83
N PRO A 71 -19.49 -8.78 -4.82
CA PRO A 71 -20.67 -9.59 -5.04
C PRO A 71 -21.79 -8.81 -5.72
N SER A 72 -22.63 -9.49 -6.55
CA SER A 72 -23.66 -8.86 -7.39
C SER A 72 -24.60 -7.92 -6.62
N VAL A 73 -25.05 -8.34 -5.45
CA VAL A 73 -25.96 -7.57 -4.58
C VAL A 73 -25.36 -6.23 -4.16
N LEU A 74 -24.03 -6.19 -3.92
CA LEU A 74 -23.32 -4.97 -3.55
C LEU A 74 -23.01 -4.09 -4.76
N SER A 75 -22.59 -4.71 -5.86
CA SER A 75 -22.24 -3.97 -7.08
C SER A 75 -23.44 -3.22 -7.63
N GLU A 76 -24.64 -3.84 -7.68
CA GLU A 76 -25.86 -3.18 -8.13
C GLU A 76 -26.25 -1.95 -7.28
N ARG A 77 -26.11 -2.06 -5.96
CA ARG A 77 -26.39 -0.93 -5.06
C ARG A 77 -25.38 0.20 -5.27
N LEU A 78 -24.12 -0.13 -5.31
CA LEU A 78 -23.08 0.88 -5.49
C LEU A 78 -23.13 1.52 -6.88
N VAL A 79 -23.53 0.80 -7.92
CA VAL A 79 -23.77 1.37 -9.24
C VAL A 79 -24.85 2.45 -9.18
N ASN A 80 -25.96 2.21 -8.46
CA ASN A 80 -27.00 3.22 -8.28
C ASN A 80 -26.47 4.46 -7.52
N ASP A 81 -25.70 4.26 -6.44
CA ASP A 81 -25.11 5.36 -5.68
C ASP A 81 -24.09 6.14 -6.52
N VAL A 82 -23.30 5.46 -7.36
CA VAL A 82 -22.37 6.07 -8.33
C VAL A 82 -23.13 6.96 -9.32
N ASN A 83 -24.25 6.49 -9.88
CA ASN A 83 -25.06 7.27 -10.79
C ASN A 83 -25.60 8.53 -10.13
N VAL A 84 -26.10 8.43 -8.89
CA VAL A 84 -26.58 9.59 -8.12
C VAL A 84 -25.47 10.62 -7.90
N ILE A 85 -24.26 10.18 -7.55
CA ILE A 85 -23.11 11.10 -7.38
C ILE A 85 -22.71 11.71 -8.73
N TYR A 86 -22.70 10.93 -9.79
CA TYR A 86 -22.34 11.37 -11.13
C TYR A 86 -23.29 12.43 -11.66
N GLU A 87 -24.60 12.21 -11.55
CA GLU A 87 -25.66 13.14 -12.00
C GLU A 87 -25.68 14.45 -11.19
N ASN A 88 -25.34 14.37 -9.89
CA ASN A 88 -25.28 15.52 -8.98
C ASN A 88 -23.85 16.08 -8.79
N SER A 89 -22.97 15.87 -9.75
CA SER A 89 -21.59 16.34 -9.68
C SER A 89 -21.50 17.86 -9.68
N HIS A 90 -20.76 18.40 -8.71
CA HIS A 90 -20.47 19.84 -8.60
C HIS A 90 -18.97 20.08 -8.47
N PHE A 91 -18.47 21.11 -9.16
CA PHE A 91 -17.04 21.47 -9.15
C PHE A 91 -16.48 21.68 -7.73
N GLY A 92 -17.27 22.27 -6.83
CA GLY A 92 -16.88 22.44 -5.42
C GLY A 92 -16.67 21.10 -4.70
N ILE A 93 -17.56 20.12 -4.91
CA ILE A 93 -17.43 18.76 -4.34
C ILE A 93 -16.19 18.08 -4.91
N TYR A 94 -15.95 18.18 -6.22
CA TYR A 94 -14.76 17.65 -6.87
C TYR A 94 -13.47 18.21 -6.25
N LEU A 95 -13.37 19.53 -6.06
CA LEU A 95 -12.19 20.16 -5.46
C LEU A 95 -11.96 19.70 -4.01
N ILE A 96 -13.02 19.67 -3.20
CA ILE A 96 -12.93 19.20 -1.80
C ILE A 96 -12.49 17.73 -1.76
N ALA A 97 -13.08 16.87 -2.59
CA ALA A 97 -12.72 15.46 -2.67
C ALA A 97 -11.26 15.28 -3.11
N LEU A 98 -10.80 16.04 -4.10
CA LEU A 98 -9.43 16.00 -4.59
C LEU A 98 -8.42 16.43 -3.51
N ILE A 99 -8.65 17.55 -2.84
CA ILE A 99 -7.79 18.06 -1.76
C ILE A 99 -7.76 17.04 -0.62
N SER A 100 -8.92 16.52 -0.20
CA SER A 100 -9.04 15.52 0.86
C SER A 100 -8.30 14.22 0.50
N THR A 101 -8.43 13.75 -0.74
CA THR A 101 -7.72 12.57 -1.24
C THR A 101 -6.21 12.76 -1.17
N ILE A 102 -5.69 13.87 -1.69
CA ILE A 102 -4.25 14.18 -1.65
C ILE A 102 -3.76 14.22 -0.21
N TRP A 103 -4.52 14.84 0.68
CA TRP A 103 -4.18 14.94 2.09
C TRP A 103 -4.11 13.55 2.76
N THR A 104 -5.12 12.72 2.57
CA THR A 104 -5.18 11.39 3.19
C THR A 104 -4.15 10.41 2.60
N ILE A 105 -3.89 10.44 1.29
CA ILE A 105 -2.81 9.66 0.66
C ILE A 105 -1.45 10.02 1.25
N SER A 106 -1.21 11.29 1.57
CA SER A 106 0.04 11.70 2.21
C SER A 106 0.25 11.04 3.58
N TRP A 107 -0.83 10.74 4.32
CA TRP A 107 -0.77 10.00 5.58
C TRP A 107 -0.46 8.52 5.39
N ILE A 108 -1.01 7.87 4.34
CA ILE A 108 -0.68 6.48 3.98
C ILE A 108 0.83 6.38 3.74
N THR A 109 1.37 7.23 2.87
CA THR A 109 2.79 7.21 2.51
C THR A 109 3.67 7.49 3.73
N ASN A 110 3.29 8.46 4.57
CA ASN A 110 4.03 8.73 5.81
C ASN A 110 4.04 7.50 6.73
N SER A 111 2.92 6.81 6.88
CA SER A 111 2.83 5.61 7.72
C SER A 111 3.69 4.45 7.16
N ILE A 112 3.74 4.29 5.84
CA ILE A 112 4.62 3.31 5.19
C ILE A 112 6.08 3.66 5.42
N VAL A 113 6.47 4.92 5.22
CA VAL A 113 7.86 5.39 5.43
C VAL A 113 8.28 5.19 6.90
N MET A 114 7.43 5.59 7.85
CA MET A 114 7.73 5.43 9.27
C MET A 114 7.81 3.94 9.65
N GLY A 115 6.84 3.14 9.21
CA GLY A 115 6.80 1.70 9.47
C GLY A 115 8.02 0.98 8.89
N LEU A 116 8.42 1.29 7.65
CA LEU A 116 9.60 0.70 7.04
C LEU A 116 10.89 1.15 7.73
N ASN A 117 11.06 2.43 8.07
CA ASN A 117 12.23 2.88 8.81
C ASN A 117 12.34 2.17 10.17
N GLN A 118 11.21 1.97 10.84
CA GLN A 118 11.17 1.23 12.09
C GLN A 118 11.51 -0.27 11.88
N ALA A 119 11.00 -0.88 10.81
CA ALA A 119 11.34 -2.26 10.45
C ALA A 119 12.84 -2.43 10.18
N TYR A 120 13.47 -1.46 9.52
CA TYR A 120 14.93 -1.46 9.28
C TYR A 120 15.75 -1.05 10.51
N GLY A 121 15.12 -0.66 11.63
CA GLY A 121 15.83 -0.18 12.82
C GLY A 121 16.58 1.13 12.62
N VAL A 122 16.20 1.92 11.62
CA VAL A 122 16.84 3.22 11.32
C VAL A 122 16.00 4.38 11.81
N GLY A 123 16.67 5.41 12.35
CA GLY A 123 16.02 6.62 12.83
C GLY A 123 15.36 7.41 11.70
N TYR A 124 14.25 8.05 12.05
CA TYR A 124 13.52 8.92 11.15
C TYR A 124 13.94 10.39 11.39
N ARG A 125 14.45 11.05 10.35
CA ARG A 125 14.90 12.44 10.44
C ARG A 125 14.59 13.23 9.17
N ARG A 126 13.39 13.11 8.58
CA ARG A 126 13.02 13.98 7.46
C ARG A 126 12.02 15.05 7.92
N ASN A 127 12.21 16.28 7.39
CA ASN A 127 11.25 17.36 7.58
C ASN A 127 9.88 16.93 7.02
N ILE A 128 8.79 17.21 7.76
CA ILE A 128 7.41 16.85 7.41
C ILE A 128 7.03 17.32 6.00
N LEU A 129 7.49 18.51 5.58
CA LEU A 129 7.22 19.04 4.23
C LEU A 129 7.91 18.21 3.13
N VAL A 130 9.17 17.85 3.33
CA VAL A 130 9.92 16.99 2.38
C VAL A 130 9.24 15.62 2.26
N LEU A 131 8.74 15.10 3.36
CA LEU A 131 8.00 13.85 3.38
C LEU A 131 6.71 13.90 2.59
N ARG A 132 5.94 14.98 2.76
CA ARG A 132 4.69 15.15 2.01
C ARG A 132 4.95 15.31 0.52
N LEU A 133 5.98 16.04 0.12
CA LEU A 133 6.38 16.16 -1.28
C LEU A 133 6.81 14.81 -1.87
N LEU A 134 7.62 14.04 -1.13
CA LEU A 134 8.00 12.67 -1.54
C LEU A 134 6.78 11.76 -1.62
N ALA A 135 5.89 11.82 -0.62
CA ALA A 135 4.66 11.06 -0.62
C ALA A 135 3.80 11.37 -1.84
N PHE A 136 3.63 12.63 -2.15
CA PHE A 136 2.87 13.09 -3.31
C PHE A 136 3.49 12.62 -4.63
N SER A 137 4.79 12.84 -4.81
CA SER A 137 5.52 12.39 -6.01
C SER A 137 5.47 10.87 -6.18
N PHE A 138 5.61 10.13 -5.07
CA PHE A 138 5.52 8.68 -5.07
C PHE A 138 4.11 8.18 -5.42
N THR A 139 3.08 8.83 -4.90
CA THR A 139 1.68 8.51 -5.22
C THR A 139 1.37 8.73 -6.69
N ILE A 140 1.79 9.87 -7.26
CA ILE A 140 1.63 10.13 -8.69
C ILE A 140 2.39 9.07 -9.50
N GLY A 141 3.63 8.77 -9.13
CA GLY A 141 4.43 7.74 -9.80
C GLY A 141 3.75 6.37 -9.79
N LEU A 142 3.20 5.96 -8.65
CA LEU A 142 2.43 4.71 -8.54
C LEU A 142 1.14 4.75 -9.35
N ALA A 143 0.39 5.86 -9.33
CA ALA A 143 -0.84 5.99 -10.10
C ALA A 143 -0.57 5.89 -11.61
N VAL A 144 0.48 6.55 -12.10
CA VAL A 144 0.92 6.43 -13.51
C VAL A 144 1.34 5.00 -13.83
N TRP A 145 2.14 4.37 -12.95
CA TRP A 145 2.59 2.99 -13.12
C TRP A 145 1.44 1.99 -13.22
N PHE A 146 0.50 2.02 -12.25
CA PHE A 146 -0.68 1.16 -12.28
C PHE A 146 -1.62 1.47 -13.44
N GLY A 147 -1.74 2.74 -13.83
CA GLY A 147 -2.47 3.16 -15.02
C GLY A 147 -1.91 2.56 -16.30
N LEU A 148 -0.60 2.59 -16.49
CA LEU A 148 0.08 1.98 -17.64
C LEU A 148 -0.09 0.45 -17.65
N VAL A 149 0.05 -0.20 -16.50
CA VAL A 149 -0.19 -1.65 -16.38
C VAL A 149 -1.63 -1.99 -16.73
N SER A 150 -2.60 -1.24 -16.22
CA SER A 150 -4.03 -1.44 -16.51
C SER A 150 -4.32 -1.27 -18.00
N ALA A 151 -3.80 -0.22 -18.63
CA ALA A 151 -3.95 0.01 -20.07
C ALA A 151 -3.35 -1.14 -20.90
N PHE A 152 -2.19 -1.63 -20.51
CA PHE A 152 -1.56 -2.78 -21.17
C PHE A 152 -2.41 -4.06 -21.06
N LEU A 153 -2.91 -4.35 -19.84
CA LEU A 153 -3.73 -5.55 -19.60
C LEU A 153 -5.05 -5.53 -20.38
N GLN A 154 -5.63 -4.34 -20.60
CA GLN A 154 -6.86 -4.20 -21.38
C GLN A 154 -6.67 -4.39 -22.89
N GLN A 155 -5.51 -4.03 -23.42
CA GLN A 155 -5.23 -4.10 -24.86
C GLN A 155 -4.66 -5.45 -25.29
N ALA A 156 -4.05 -6.20 -24.39
CA ALA A 156 -3.41 -7.46 -24.70
C ALA A 156 -4.42 -8.63 -24.63
N PRO A 157 -4.46 -9.53 -25.63
CA PRO A 157 -5.32 -10.72 -25.60
C PRO A 157 -4.74 -11.79 -24.67
N LEU A 158 -4.78 -11.53 -23.36
CA LEU A 158 -4.18 -12.37 -22.32
C LEU A 158 -5.20 -13.35 -21.74
N ASN A 159 -4.74 -14.55 -21.44
CA ASN A 159 -5.52 -15.49 -20.63
C ASN A 159 -5.37 -15.19 -19.12
N ASN A 160 -6.26 -15.73 -18.27
CA ASN A 160 -6.27 -15.49 -16.83
C ASN A 160 -4.92 -15.79 -16.15
N ILE A 161 -4.19 -16.82 -16.59
CA ILE A 161 -2.89 -17.19 -16.02
C ILE A 161 -1.84 -16.13 -16.34
N GLN A 162 -1.81 -15.63 -17.57
CA GLN A 162 -0.89 -14.56 -17.97
C GLN A 162 -1.14 -13.27 -17.20
N VAL A 163 -2.42 -12.92 -16.98
CA VAL A 163 -2.79 -11.76 -16.15
C VAL A 163 -2.26 -11.93 -14.73
N ILE A 164 -2.45 -13.08 -14.09
CA ILE A 164 -1.93 -13.35 -12.75
C ILE A 164 -0.41 -13.22 -12.69
N ILE A 165 0.31 -13.81 -13.67
CA ILE A 165 1.78 -13.72 -13.72
C ILE A 165 2.22 -12.26 -13.86
N ILE A 166 1.59 -11.47 -14.71
CA ILE A 166 1.92 -10.05 -14.90
C ILE A 166 1.66 -9.28 -13.60
N LEU A 167 0.53 -9.51 -12.93
CA LEU A 167 0.22 -8.85 -11.66
C LEU A 167 1.24 -9.20 -10.56
N LEU A 168 1.70 -10.45 -10.49
CA LEU A 168 2.76 -10.86 -9.57
C LEU A 168 4.10 -10.18 -9.91
N MET A 169 4.47 -10.09 -11.19
CA MET A 169 5.67 -9.34 -11.60
C MET A 169 5.56 -7.86 -11.23
N VAL A 170 4.43 -7.23 -11.51
CA VAL A 170 4.17 -5.83 -11.15
C VAL A 170 4.30 -5.63 -9.64
N THR A 171 3.69 -6.50 -8.83
CA THR A 171 3.77 -6.45 -7.36
C THR A 171 5.22 -6.62 -6.89
N PHE A 172 5.96 -7.55 -7.49
CA PHE A 172 7.37 -7.78 -7.17
C PHE A 172 8.23 -6.56 -7.47
N PHE A 173 8.17 -6.01 -8.68
CA PHE A 173 8.96 -4.85 -9.06
C PHE A 173 8.58 -3.59 -8.27
N THR A 174 7.29 -3.40 -8.00
CA THR A 174 6.80 -2.28 -7.18
C THR A 174 7.32 -2.38 -5.74
N SER A 175 7.21 -3.54 -5.10
CA SER A 175 7.71 -3.75 -3.74
C SER A 175 9.23 -3.67 -3.66
N TRP A 176 9.95 -4.21 -4.64
CA TRP A 176 11.40 -4.09 -4.74
C TRP A 176 11.85 -2.62 -4.84
N PHE A 177 11.17 -1.83 -5.67
CA PHE A 177 11.41 -0.39 -5.81
C PHE A 177 11.13 0.36 -4.50
N ILE A 178 9.99 0.06 -3.85
CA ILE A 178 9.62 0.64 -2.55
C ILE A 178 10.72 0.38 -1.51
N TYR A 179 11.17 -0.85 -1.35
CA TYR A 179 12.22 -1.19 -0.39
C TYR A 179 13.56 -0.56 -0.71
N SER A 180 13.86 -0.33 -1.98
CA SER A 180 15.13 0.26 -2.40
C SER A 180 15.21 1.77 -2.13
N ILE A 181 14.07 2.48 -2.16
CA ILE A 181 14.03 3.95 -2.13
C ILE A 181 13.47 4.49 -0.81
N VAL A 182 12.41 3.88 -0.29
CA VAL A 182 11.64 4.44 0.83
C VAL A 182 12.40 4.40 2.15
N PRO A 183 13.06 3.30 2.57
CA PRO A 183 13.77 3.27 3.84
C PRO A 183 15.01 4.19 3.84
N ASN A 184 15.24 4.85 4.97
CA ASN A 184 16.43 5.66 5.19
C ASN A 184 17.67 4.78 5.55
N ALA A 185 17.77 3.60 4.98
CA ALA A 185 18.82 2.63 5.23
C ALA A 185 19.86 2.64 4.12
N LYS A 186 21.16 2.58 4.45
CA LYS A 186 22.21 2.29 3.48
C LYS A 186 22.10 0.83 3.09
N GLN A 187 21.71 0.56 1.86
CA GLN A 187 21.51 -0.79 1.36
C GLN A 187 21.76 -0.87 -0.15
N LYS A 188 22.07 -2.07 -0.61
CA LYS A 188 22.24 -2.38 -2.03
C LYS A 188 20.94 -2.95 -2.59
N TYR A 189 20.66 -2.75 -3.87
CA TYR A 189 19.42 -3.19 -4.50
C TYR A 189 19.11 -4.69 -4.33
N TYR A 190 20.13 -5.56 -4.36
CA TYR A 190 19.93 -6.99 -4.18
C TYR A 190 19.56 -7.40 -2.74
N GLN A 191 19.86 -6.55 -1.75
CA GLN A 191 19.54 -6.82 -0.34
C GLN A 191 18.05 -6.61 -0.03
N THR A 192 17.31 -6.00 -0.93
CA THR A 192 15.87 -5.74 -0.80
C THR A 192 15.01 -6.82 -1.48
N LEU A 193 15.63 -7.78 -2.18
CA LEU A 193 14.93 -8.88 -2.86
C LEU A 193 14.13 -9.78 -1.92
N PRO A 194 14.64 -10.22 -0.74
CA PRO A 194 13.88 -11.10 0.15
C PRO A 194 12.53 -10.52 0.56
N GLY A 195 12.52 -9.24 0.91
CA GLY A 195 11.28 -8.54 1.26
C GLY A 195 10.30 -8.45 0.09
N ALA A 196 10.79 -8.17 -1.11
CA ALA A 196 9.96 -8.12 -2.30
C ALA A 196 9.30 -9.48 -2.61
N ILE A 197 10.03 -10.59 -2.43
CA ILE A 197 9.49 -11.95 -2.60
C ILE A 197 8.39 -12.22 -1.57
N ILE A 198 8.63 -11.90 -0.28
CA ILE A 198 7.66 -12.11 0.79
C ILE A 198 6.36 -11.36 0.49
N VAL A 199 6.44 -10.10 0.09
CA VAL A 199 5.25 -9.29 -0.25
C VAL A 199 4.53 -9.88 -1.44
N THR A 200 5.23 -10.24 -2.50
CA THR A 200 4.62 -10.82 -3.70
C THR A 200 3.86 -12.11 -3.39
N LEU A 201 4.46 -13.01 -2.61
CA LEU A 201 3.79 -14.23 -2.16
C LEU A 201 2.58 -13.93 -1.26
N SER A 202 2.70 -12.93 -0.40
CA SER A 202 1.59 -12.52 0.47
C SER A 202 0.40 -11.97 -0.32
N PHE A 203 0.65 -11.21 -1.40
CA PHE A 203 -0.40 -10.73 -2.29
C PHE A 203 -1.09 -11.87 -3.04
N LEU A 204 -0.33 -12.87 -3.51
CA LEU A 204 -0.91 -14.07 -4.13
C LEU A 204 -1.83 -14.82 -3.16
N VAL A 205 -1.36 -15.09 -1.95
CA VAL A 205 -2.14 -15.79 -0.91
C VAL A 205 -3.36 -14.97 -0.50
N ALA A 206 -3.20 -13.66 -0.33
CA ALA A 206 -4.30 -12.75 0.00
C ALA A 206 -5.37 -12.72 -1.10
N GLY A 207 -4.98 -12.73 -2.38
CA GLY A 207 -5.89 -12.81 -3.50
C GLY A 207 -6.71 -14.11 -3.51
N ILE A 208 -6.07 -15.26 -3.26
CA ILE A 208 -6.76 -16.55 -3.15
C ILE A 208 -7.76 -16.52 -1.98
N ILE A 209 -7.32 -16.05 -0.80
CA ILE A 209 -8.18 -15.95 0.39
C ILE A 209 -9.37 -15.01 0.12
N TYR A 210 -9.13 -13.87 -0.56
CA TYR A 210 -10.17 -12.92 -0.94
C TYR A 210 -11.27 -13.59 -1.77
N VAL A 211 -10.91 -14.30 -2.84
CA VAL A 211 -11.88 -14.99 -3.71
C VAL A 211 -12.68 -16.04 -2.94
N LEU A 212 -12.00 -16.84 -2.10
CA LEU A 212 -12.65 -17.85 -1.28
C LEU A 212 -13.63 -17.24 -0.28
N LEU A 213 -13.23 -16.21 0.45
CA LEU A 213 -14.08 -15.58 1.46
C LEU A 213 -15.25 -14.81 0.86
N MET A 214 -15.04 -14.10 -0.26
CA MET A 214 -16.12 -13.40 -0.96
C MET A 214 -17.17 -14.38 -1.50
N GLY A 215 -16.77 -15.58 -1.94
CA GLY A 215 -17.69 -16.63 -2.37
C GLY A 215 -18.54 -17.25 -1.25
N LEU A 216 -18.17 -17.04 0.02
CA LEU A 216 -18.93 -17.52 1.18
C LEU A 216 -19.95 -16.50 1.68
N LEU A 217 -19.98 -15.29 1.14
CA LEU A 217 -20.93 -14.27 1.59
C LEU A 217 -22.37 -14.63 1.17
N PRO A 218 -23.36 -14.48 2.06
CA PRO A 218 -24.74 -14.74 1.73
C PRO A 218 -25.26 -13.72 0.72
N SER A 219 -25.93 -14.18 -0.34
CA SER A 219 -26.57 -13.32 -1.35
C SER A 219 -27.93 -12.78 -0.91
N ASP A 220 -28.54 -13.39 0.11
CA ASP A 220 -29.95 -13.16 0.47
C ASP A 220 -30.16 -11.92 1.34
N SER A 221 -29.10 -11.39 1.96
CA SER A 221 -29.18 -10.22 2.84
C SER A 221 -28.11 -9.19 2.49
N ILE A 222 -28.55 -8.05 1.97
CA ILE A 222 -27.67 -6.92 1.61
C ILE A 222 -26.82 -6.50 2.80
N LEU A 223 -27.40 -6.38 3.99
CA LEU A 223 -26.73 -5.89 5.18
C LEU A 223 -25.58 -6.83 5.61
N PHE A 224 -25.83 -8.14 5.66
CA PHE A 224 -24.80 -9.13 5.98
C PHE A 224 -23.72 -9.20 4.91
N THR A 225 -24.07 -9.08 3.64
CA THR A 225 -23.10 -9.05 2.54
C THR A 225 -22.21 -7.81 2.62
N MET A 226 -22.78 -6.63 2.91
CA MET A 226 -22.01 -5.38 3.06
C MET A 226 -21.04 -5.45 4.24
N LEU A 227 -21.52 -5.84 5.41
CA LEU A 227 -20.68 -5.94 6.61
C LEU A 227 -19.58 -7.00 6.42
N GLY A 228 -19.94 -8.17 5.89
CA GLY A 228 -19.00 -9.25 5.62
C GLY A 228 -17.92 -8.83 4.61
N ALA A 229 -18.30 -8.24 3.49
CA ALA A 229 -17.35 -7.75 2.48
C ALA A 229 -16.40 -6.69 3.07
N PHE A 230 -16.94 -5.72 3.84
CA PHE A 230 -16.14 -4.71 4.51
C PHE A 230 -15.12 -5.35 5.47
N MET A 231 -15.55 -6.30 6.30
CA MET A 231 -14.65 -6.99 7.24
C MET A 231 -13.57 -7.80 6.52
N ILE A 232 -13.91 -8.48 5.43
CA ILE A 232 -12.96 -9.25 4.62
C ILE A 232 -11.92 -8.32 4.01
N ILE A 233 -12.35 -7.25 3.34
CA ILE A 233 -11.45 -6.28 2.71
C ILE A 233 -10.55 -5.63 3.76
N PHE A 234 -11.10 -5.24 4.91
CA PHE A 234 -10.35 -4.65 6.01
C PHE A 234 -9.27 -5.62 6.53
N ALA A 235 -9.65 -6.86 6.84
CA ALA A 235 -8.75 -7.87 7.36
C ALA A 235 -7.61 -8.19 6.37
N ILE A 236 -7.93 -8.33 5.08
CA ILE A 236 -6.93 -8.60 4.03
C ILE A 236 -5.98 -7.41 3.88
N THR A 237 -6.50 -6.18 3.82
CA THR A 237 -5.68 -4.96 3.71
C THR A 237 -4.73 -4.83 4.89
N GLN A 238 -5.19 -5.14 6.12
CA GLN A 238 -4.32 -5.12 7.30
C GLN A 238 -3.21 -6.18 7.22
N LYS A 239 -3.52 -7.38 6.73
CA LYS A 239 -2.51 -8.42 6.57
C LYS A 239 -1.50 -8.05 5.49
N LEU A 240 -1.94 -7.47 4.38
CA LEU A 240 -1.03 -6.98 3.33
C LEU A 240 -0.12 -5.87 3.85
N ALA A 241 -0.65 -4.89 4.58
CA ALA A 241 0.14 -3.85 5.23
C ALA A 241 1.16 -4.44 6.22
N PHE A 242 0.76 -5.44 7.00
CA PHE A 242 1.65 -6.16 7.91
C PHE A 242 2.78 -6.85 7.14
N PHE A 243 2.49 -7.58 6.06
CA PHE A 243 3.50 -8.27 5.28
C PHE A 243 4.45 -7.33 4.53
N ILE A 244 4.00 -6.14 4.13
CA ILE A 244 4.91 -5.10 3.63
C ILE A 244 5.96 -4.74 4.68
N LEU A 245 5.58 -4.60 5.93
CA LEU A 245 6.53 -4.27 6.99
C LEU A 245 7.41 -5.47 7.38
N VAL A 246 6.86 -6.68 7.38
CA VAL A 246 7.62 -7.94 7.59
C VAL A 246 8.66 -8.13 6.48
N GLY A 247 8.34 -7.78 5.24
CA GLY A 247 9.33 -7.77 4.15
C GLY A 247 10.49 -6.82 4.43
N GLY A 248 10.22 -5.65 5.03
CA GLY A 248 11.26 -4.74 5.52
C GLY A 248 12.14 -5.36 6.61
N LEU A 249 11.54 -6.06 7.58
CA LEU A 249 12.29 -6.82 8.61
C LEU A 249 13.17 -7.92 7.99
N ALA A 250 12.64 -8.66 7.03
CA ALA A 250 13.40 -9.70 6.35
C ALA A 250 14.64 -9.12 5.66
N ASN A 251 14.48 -7.97 4.98
CA ASN A 251 15.62 -7.29 4.37
C ASN A 251 16.63 -6.84 5.43
N ARG A 252 16.19 -6.25 6.57
CA ARG A 252 17.06 -5.90 7.69
C ARG A 252 17.83 -7.12 8.19
N TYR A 253 17.16 -8.22 8.46
CA TYR A 253 17.76 -9.47 8.92
C TYR A 253 18.88 -9.96 7.99
N PHE A 254 18.63 -9.95 6.67
CA PHE A 254 19.62 -10.36 5.68
C PHE A 254 20.82 -9.39 5.59
N ILE A 255 20.60 -8.09 5.77
CA ILE A 255 21.68 -7.11 5.80
C ILE A 255 22.55 -7.29 7.04
N GLU A 256 21.92 -7.35 8.22
CA GLU A 256 22.62 -7.47 9.51
C GLU A 256 23.48 -8.76 9.60
N ARG A 257 23.00 -9.83 9.00
CA ARG A 257 23.73 -11.09 8.98
C ARG A 257 24.96 -11.10 8.06
N ARG A 258 25.01 -10.21 7.07
CA ARG A 258 26.11 -10.12 6.08
C ARG A 258 27.07 -8.96 6.32
N GLU A 259 26.58 -7.82 6.73
CA GLU A 259 27.31 -6.57 6.79
C GLU A 259 27.30 -5.94 8.20
N GLY A 260 26.65 -6.57 9.18
CA GLY A 260 26.47 -6.01 10.52
C GLY A 260 25.24 -5.09 10.59
N GLN A 261 25.22 -4.15 11.55
CA GLN A 261 24.05 -3.29 11.79
C GLN A 261 23.70 -2.42 10.57
N VAL A 262 22.41 -2.29 10.30
CA VAL A 262 21.91 -1.37 9.26
C VAL A 262 22.15 0.06 9.68
N THR A 263 22.87 0.82 8.85
CA THR A 263 23.15 2.23 9.09
C THR A 263 22.21 3.12 8.29
N ALA A 264 21.76 4.22 8.89
CA ALA A 264 20.98 5.23 8.19
C ALA A 264 21.78 5.88 7.04
N LYS A 265 21.11 6.26 5.95
CA LYS A 265 21.70 7.15 4.94
C LYS A 265 22.01 8.47 5.64
N ASN A 266 23.25 8.94 5.51
CA ASN A 266 23.61 10.27 6.05
C ASN A 266 22.69 11.32 5.41
N GLU A 267 22.17 12.25 6.21
CA GLU A 267 21.21 13.29 5.82
C GLU A 267 21.79 14.39 4.90
N ASP A 268 22.99 14.24 4.43
CA ASP A 268 23.59 15.12 3.45
C ASP A 268 22.94 15.00 2.06
N SER A 269 21.60 15.13 2.01
CA SER A 269 20.93 15.32 0.73
C SER A 269 21.30 16.71 0.21
N SER A 270 21.76 16.77 -1.03
CA SER A 270 22.09 18.03 -1.72
C SER A 270 20.98 19.07 -1.63
N PHE A 271 19.74 18.63 -1.51
CA PHE A 271 18.55 19.46 -1.34
C PHE A 271 18.46 20.10 0.07
N LEU A 272 18.82 19.38 1.13
CA LEU A 272 18.87 19.94 2.49
C LEU A 272 20.00 20.98 2.60
N LYS A 273 21.16 20.70 2.01
CA LYS A 273 22.27 21.66 1.90
C LYS A 273 21.87 22.91 1.11
N LEU A 274 21.03 22.75 0.07
CA LEU A 274 20.49 23.88 -0.69
C LEU A 274 19.53 24.71 0.16
N LEU A 275 18.62 24.09 0.94
CA LEU A 275 17.69 24.79 1.82
C LEU A 275 18.39 25.49 2.97
N ILE A 276 19.45 24.91 3.52
CA ILE A 276 20.30 25.53 4.55
C ILE A 276 21.07 26.72 3.93
N ARG A 277 21.64 26.56 2.72
CA ARG A 277 22.30 27.64 1.97
C ARG A 277 21.35 28.81 1.64
N LEU A 278 20.07 28.52 1.40
CA LEU A 278 19.03 29.54 1.13
C LEU A 278 18.46 30.16 2.40
N ASN A 279 19.01 29.86 3.60
CA ASN A 279 18.56 30.34 4.91
C ASN A 279 17.08 30.03 5.24
N ILE A 280 16.48 29.03 4.55
CA ILE A 280 15.11 28.59 4.75
C ILE A 280 15.00 27.64 5.95
N LEU A 281 16.11 26.96 6.32
CA LEU A 281 16.21 26.07 7.48
C LEU A 281 17.45 26.44 8.29
N GLN A 282 17.27 26.60 9.60
CA GLN A 282 18.39 26.75 10.55
C GLN A 282 18.95 25.37 10.92
N GLU A 283 20.27 25.23 10.93
CA GLU A 283 20.94 24.09 11.55
C GLU A 283 20.59 24.02 13.04
N LYS A 284 20.02 22.91 13.47
CA LYS A 284 19.86 22.56 14.88
C LYS A 284 20.76 21.39 15.20
#